data_534ab4f12ab4356bb735ed7ebb5cbaa2
#
_entry.id   534ab4f12ab4356bb735ed7ebb5cbaa2
#
_cell.length_a   1.000
_cell.length_b   1.000
_cell.length_c   1.000
_cell.angle_alpha   90.00
_cell.angle_beta   90.00
_cell.angle_gamma   90.00
#
_symmetry.space_group_name_H-M   'P 1'
#
loop_
_entity.id
_entity.type
_entity.pdbx_description
1 polymer ?
#
loop_
_entity_poly.entity_id
_entity_poly.type
_entity_poly.pdbx_seq_one_letter_code
_entity_poly.pdbx_strand_id
1 'polypeptide(L)'
;PNDPYYNYEYAYRTGDTSVIKTDEQKAFFEGLSAYLDAAFEYNTLFEQEKAVHDYMVLNSAYDYKSYQNGTVPAASHTAEGIFVYKTAVCDGYASAFKLCMDILGIPCETITGTADGGGHAWNAVMLDDEWYMVDVTWDDPVPDTPGQVLYGYFNITDEKMKQDHTYTSDIKADGTKYYYLGMQENYFTDAEIDDYYAYISEKASETSGNVTITAMVESTDQEIDSEWLGTFTDSGRLEISYRELSLSVQWSGHIATFTWTLKR
;
A
#
# COMPACT_ATOMS: atom_id res chain seq x y z
N PRO A 1 -8.37 27.19 15.02
CA PRO A 1 -7.61 26.79 13.85
C PRO A 1 -8.59 26.40 12.77
N ASN A 2 -8.49 27.02 11.59
CA ASN A 2 -9.41 26.71 10.51
C ASN A 2 -8.91 25.43 9.85
N ASP A 3 -9.50 24.31 10.20
CA ASP A 3 -9.34 23.09 9.42
C ASP A 3 -9.96 23.31 8.03
N PRO A 4 -9.21 23.24 6.93
CA PRO A 4 -9.73 23.48 5.58
C PRO A 4 -10.76 22.43 5.17
N TYR A 5 -10.78 21.29 5.82
CA TYR A 5 -11.66 20.17 5.49
C TYR A 5 -12.89 20.04 6.40
N TYR A 6 -13.03 20.90 7.43
CA TYR A 6 -14.13 20.86 8.40
C TYR A 6 -15.52 20.73 7.78
N ASN A 7 -15.79 21.51 6.71
CA ASN A 7 -17.10 21.48 6.05
C ASN A 7 -17.40 20.13 5.37
N TYR A 8 -16.38 19.45 4.85
CA TYR A 8 -16.53 18.15 4.22
C TYR A 8 -16.77 17.05 5.26
N GLU A 9 -16.00 17.06 6.33
CA GLU A 9 -16.22 16.17 7.46
C GLU A 9 -17.63 16.37 8.07
N TYR A 10 -18.02 17.62 8.33
CA TYR A 10 -19.35 17.93 8.83
C TYR A 10 -20.46 17.44 7.90
N ALA A 11 -20.36 17.73 6.60
CA ALA A 11 -21.35 17.30 5.62
C ALA A 11 -21.47 15.78 5.56
N TYR A 12 -20.34 15.07 5.58
CA TYR A 12 -20.35 13.61 5.55
C TYR A 12 -20.96 12.99 6.82
N ARG A 13 -20.57 13.46 8.01
CA ARG A 13 -21.07 12.94 9.29
C ARG A 13 -22.53 13.25 9.56
N THR A 14 -23.03 14.40 9.10
CA THR A 14 -24.39 14.86 9.39
C THR A 14 -25.38 14.66 8.26
N GLY A 15 -24.91 14.46 7.04
CA GLY A 15 -25.71 14.49 5.81
C GLY A 15 -26.14 15.91 5.39
N ASP A 16 -25.74 16.96 6.13
CA ASP A 16 -26.05 18.35 5.78
C ASP A 16 -25.03 18.91 4.78
N THR A 17 -25.35 18.75 3.50
CA THR A 17 -24.51 19.27 2.41
C THR A 17 -24.71 20.77 2.14
N SER A 18 -25.53 21.46 2.93
CA SER A 18 -25.77 22.92 2.77
C SER A 18 -24.52 23.77 2.97
N VAL A 19 -23.47 23.20 3.63
CA VAL A 19 -22.17 23.83 3.83
C VAL A 19 -21.26 23.75 2.60
N ILE A 20 -21.56 22.88 1.65
CA ILE A 20 -20.84 22.68 0.37
C ILE A 20 -21.46 23.63 -0.67
N LYS A 21 -20.77 24.70 -1.02
CA LYS A 21 -21.35 25.84 -1.74
C LYS A 21 -21.00 25.88 -3.22
N THR A 22 -19.72 25.67 -3.56
CA THR A 22 -19.23 25.82 -4.93
C THR A 22 -19.18 24.48 -5.66
N ASP A 23 -19.08 24.53 -6.97
CA ASP A 23 -18.99 23.31 -7.77
C ASP A 23 -17.68 22.55 -7.53
N GLU A 24 -16.59 23.27 -7.23
CA GLU A 24 -15.31 22.67 -6.80
C GLU A 24 -15.49 21.93 -5.46
N GLN A 25 -16.16 22.54 -4.50
CA GLN A 25 -16.45 21.89 -3.22
C GLN A 25 -17.33 20.65 -3.39
N LYS A 26 -18.31 20.71 -4.30
CA LYS A 26 -19.15 19.52 -4.60
C LYS A 26 -18.34 18.40 -5.22
N ALA A 27 -17.48 18.69 -6.20
CA ALA A 27 -16.62 17.70 -6.83
C ALA A 27 -15.67 17.05 -5.81
N PHE A 28 -15.09 17.86 -4.91
CA PHE A 28 -14.26 17.35 -3.83
C PHE A 28 -15.05 16.44 -2.88
N PHE A 29 -16.24 16.87 -2.44
CA PHE A 29 -17.10 16.10 -1.54
C PHE A 29 -17.58 14.79 -2.15
N GLU A 30 -17.97 14.79 -3.42
CA GLU A 30 -18.35 13.59 -4.16
C GLU A 30 -17.16 12.61 -4.26
N GLY A 31 -15.96 13.13 -4.57
CA GLY A 31 -14.75 12.33 -4.60
C GLY A 31 -14.43 11.70 -3.23
N LEU A 32 -14.38 12.51 -2.16
CA LEU A 32 -14.15 12.05 -0.79
C LEU A 32 -15.19 11.00 -0.36
N SER A 33 -16.48 11.25 -0.66
CA SER A 33 -17.56 10.33 -0.28
C SER A 33 -17.37 8.95 -0.88
N ALA A 34 -16.89 8.85 -2.11
CA ALA A 34 -16.66 7.54 -2.75
C ALA A 34 -15.62 6.68 -2.00
N TYR A 35 -14.57 7.29 -1.42
CA TYR A 35 -13.58 6.59 -0.61
C TYR A 35 -14.16 6.14 0.73
N LEU A 36 -14.94 7.01 1.37
CA LEU A 36 -15.55 6.71 2.67
C LEU A 36 -16.65 5.65 2.52
N ASP A 37 -17.47 5.73 1.47
CA ASP A 37 -18.51 4.75 1.20
C ASP A 37 -17.90 3.35 0.99
N ALA A 38 -16.77 3.26 0.28
CA ALA A 38 -16.03 2.00 0.12
C ALA A 38 -15.52 1.46 1.48
N ALA A 39 -15.08 2.34 2.38
CA ALA A 39 -14.62 1.95 3.70
C ALA A 39 -15.76 1.48 4.61
N PHE A 40 -16.92 2.16 4.57
CA PHE A 40 -18.06 1.82 5.43
C PHE A 40 -18.79 0.50 5.06
N GLU A 41 -18.40 -0.16 3.97
CA GLU A 41 -18.79 -1.55 3.68
C GLU A 41 -18.18 -2.54 4.70
N TYR A 42 -17.15 -2.14 5.46
CA TYR A 42 -16.43 -2.97 6.41
C TYR A 42 -16.70 -2.59 7.86
N ASN A 43 -16.47 -3.52 8.79
CA ASN A 43 -16.86 -3.37 10.19
C ASN A 43 -15.68 -3.07 11.15
N THR A 44 -14.45 -3.32 10.74
CA THR A 44 -13.27 -3.07 11.58
C THR A 44 -12.48 -1.88 11.05
N LEU A 45 -11.80 -1.15 11.94
CA LEU A 45 -10.99 -0.01 11.56
C LEU A 45 -9.85 -0.40 10.60
N PHE A 46 -9.25 -1.57 10.79
CA PHE A 46 -8.24 -2.10 9.89
C PHE A 46 -8.79 -2.35 8.48
N GLU A 47 -9.95 -2.98 8.36
CA GLU A 47 -10.56 -3.22 7.04
C GLU A 47 -11.00 -1.92 6.37
N GLN A 48 -11.47 -0.94 7.14
CA GLN A 48 -11.85 0.40 6.65
C GLN A 48 -10.62 1.16 6.15
N GLU A 49 -9.54 1.16 6.91
CA GLU A 49 -8.25 1.73 6.51
C GLU A 49 -7.76 1.10 5.20
N LYS A 50 -7.74 -0.25 5.15
CA LYS A 50 -7.33 -0.99 3.95
C LYS A 50 -8.20 -0.67 2.75
N ALA A 51 -9.50 -0.55 2.93
CA ALA A 51 -10.41 -0.19 1.84
C ALA A 51 -10.12 1.21 1.26
N VAL A 52 -9.78 2.19 2.10
CA VAL A 52 -9.34 3.52 1.66
C VAL A 52 -8.02 3.42 0.88
N HIS A 53 -7.04 2.69 1.43
CA HIS A 53 -5.76 2.46 0.77
C HIS A 53 -5.95 1.87 -0.62
N ASP A 54 -6.62 0.73 -0.71
CA ASP A 54 -6.84 0.02 -1.96
C ASP A 54 -7.63 0.85 -2.97
N TYR A 55 -8.69 1.53 -2.51
CA TYR A 55 -9.49 2.39 -3.38
C TYR A 55 -8.66 3.55 -3.93
N MET A 56 -7.72 4.09 -3.11
CA MET A 56 -6.83 5.19 -3.54
C MET A 56 -5.87 4.71 -4.62
N VAL A 57 -5.19 3.60 -4.42
CA VAL A 57 -4.28 3.00 -5.40
C VAL A 57 -5.02 2.63 -6.69
N LEU A 58 -6.23 2.03 -6.59
CA LEU A 58 -6.98 1.56 -7.76
C LEU A 58 -7.67 2.69 -8.56
N ASN A 59 -7.85 3.88 -7.99
CA ASN A 59 -8.61 4.98 -8.60
C ASN A 59 -7.83 6.28 -8.75
N SER A 60 -6.54 6.26 -8.46
CA SER A 60 -5.65 7.42 -8.65
C SER A 60 -4.36 6.97 -9.34
N ALA A 61 -3.56 7.91 -9.77
CA ALA A 61 -2.24 7.65 -10.35
C ALA A 61 -1.23 8.69 -9.87
N TYR A 62 0.01 8.27 -9.64
CA TYR A 62 1.08 9.20 -9.30
C TYR A 62 1.39 10.13 -10.47
N ASP A 63 1.49 11.43 -10.22
CA ASP A 63 1.77 12.45 -11.23
C ASP A 63 3.26 12.47 -11.64
N TYR A 64 3.73 11.30 -12.07
CA TYR A 64 5.14 11.06 -12.39
C TYR A 64 5.66 11.97 -13.49
N LYS A 65 4.84 12.21 -14.52
CA LYS A 65 5.23 13.06 -15.66
C LYS A 65 5.45 14.52 -15.25
N SER A 66 4.53 15.08 -14.46
CA SER A 66 4.67 16.46 -13.98
C SER A 66 5.80 16.57 -12.97
N TYR A 67 5.98 15.54 -12.12
CA TYR A 67 7.09 15.45 -11.17
C TYR A 67 8.44 15.50 -11.88
N GLN A 68 8.65 14.65 -12.88
CA GLN A 68 9.91 14.64 -13.64
C GLN A 68 10.20 15.96 -14.36
N ASN A 69 9.15 16.65 -14.82
CA ASN A 69 9.29 17.92 -15.54
C ASN A 69 9.36 19.15 -14.62
N GLY A 70 9.19 18.99 -13.30
CA GLY A 70 9.13 20.10 -12.35
C GLY A 70 7.90 21.00 -12.57
N THR A 71 6.80 20.43 -13.04
CA THR A 71 5.56 21.14 -13.39
C THR A 71 4.33 20.63 -12.63
N VAL A 72 4.54 20.08 -11.44
CA VAL A 72 3.46 19.53 -10.60
C VAL A 72 2.43 20.62 -10.31
N PRO A 73 1.15 20.42 -10.65
CA PRO A 73 0.08 21.37 -10.32
C PRO A 73 -0.10 21.50 -8.81
N ALA A 74 -0.50 22.67 -8.33
CA ALA A 74 -0.74 22.89 -6.90
C ALA A 74 -1.77 21.91 -6.31
N ALA A 75 -2.79 21.53 -7.07
CA ALA A 75 -3.79 20.55 -6.64
C ALA A 75 -3.20 19.17 -6.39
N SER A 76 -2.16 18.75 -7.14
CA SER A 76 -1.49 17.44 -6.95
C SER A 76 -0.75 17.34 -5.60
N HIS A 77 -0.49 18.46 -4.93
CA HIS A 77 0.10 18.53 -3.58
C HIS A 77 -0.95 18.54 -2.45
N THR A 78 -2.22 18.37 -2.76
CA THR A 78 -3.32 18.41 -1.78
C THR A 78 -4.28 17.24 -2.01
N ALA A 79 -5.17 17.00 -1.06
CA ALA A 79 -6.22 15.99 -1.18
C ALA A 79 -7.12 16.19 -2.43
N GLU A 80 -7.17 17.42 -2.98
CA GLU A 80 -7.90 17.72 -4.22
C GLU A 80 -7.35 16.92 -5.41
N GLY A 81 -6.03 16.71 -5.48
CA GLY A 81 -5.40 15.86 -6.51
C GLY A 81 -6.03 14.47 -6.54
N ILE A 82 -6.24 13.87 -5.40
CA ILE A 82 -6.84 12.54 -5.26
C ILE A 82 -8.36 12.58 -5.50
N PHE A 83 -9.08 13.43 -4.77
CA PHE A 83 -10.55 13.36 -4.79
C PHE A 83 -11.17 13.93 -6.07
N VAL A 84 -10.55 14.94 -6.69
CA VAL A 84 -11.10 15.59 -7.89
C VAL A 84 -10.39 15.13 -9.16
N TYR A 85 -9.05 15.18 -9.17
CA TYR A 85 -8.29 14.98 -10.40
C TYR A 85 -7.78 13.53 -10.58
N LYS A 86 -7.87 12.69 -9.54
CA LYS A 86 -7.38 11.30 -9.55
C LYS A 86 -5.88 11.21 -9.90
N THR A 87 -5.14 12.26 -9.59
CA THR A 87 -3.70 12.36 -9.87
C THR A 87 -3.05 13.26 -8.83
N ALA A 88 -2.04 12.76 -8.14
CA ALA A 88 -1.33 13.50 -7.10
C ALA A 88 0.14 13.09 -6.99
N VAL A 89 0.90 13.85 -6.22
CA VAL A 89 2.22 13.45 -5.70
C VAL A 89 2.07 13.09 -4.20
N CYS A 90 3.16 12.70 -3.55
CA CYS A 90 3.15 12.17 -2.18
C CYS A 90 2.35 13.02 -1.17
N ASP A 91 2.48 14.35 -1.22
CA ASP A 91 1.73 15.27 -0.34
C ASP A 91 0.21 15.12 -0.51
N GLY A 92 -0.23 14.96 -1.77
CA GLY A 92 -1.64 14.78 -2.11
C GLY A 92 -2.19 13.44 -1.61
N TYR A 93 -1.42 12.35 -1.80
CA TYR A 93 -1.76 11.03 -1.26
C TYR A 93 -1.84 11.07 0.26
N ALA A 94 -0.81 11.57 0.94
CA ALA A 94 -0.75 11.62 2.39
C ALA A 94 -1.88 12.47 2.99
N SER A 95 -2.21 13.63 2.38
CA SER A 95 -3.30 14.48 2.88
C SER A 95 -4.68 13.89 2.63
N ALA A 96 -4.91 13.24 1.49
CA ALA A 96 -6.17 12.57 1.21
C ALA A 96 -6.41 11.36 2.11
N PHE A 97 -5.37 10.54 2.32
CA PHE A 97 -5.43 9.39 3.22
C PHE A 97 -5.73 9.84 4.65
N LYS A 98 -4.98 10.83 5.16
CA LYS A 98 -5.22 11.39 6.49
C LYS A 98 -6.66 11.88 6.66
N LEU A 99 -7.21 12.62 5.70
CA LEU A 99 -8.58 13.12 5.79
C LEU A 99 -9.60 11.98 5.89
N CYS A 100 -9.42 10.90 5.14
CA CYS A 100 -10.28 9.72 5.26
C CYS A 100 -10.16 9.09 6.66
N MET A 101 -8.92 8.92 7.16
CA MET A 101 -8.69 8.35 8.50
C MET A 101 -9.33 9.21 9.60
N ASP A 102 -9.17 10.53 9.54
CA ASP A 102 -9.76 11.46 10.50
C ASP A 102 -11.31 11.32 10.55
N ILE A 103 -11.94 11.19 9.39
CA ILE A 103 -13.41 11.00 9.29
C ILE A 103 -13.84 9.61 9.80
N LEU A 104 -13.06 8.58 9.54
CA LEU A 104 -13.28 7.22 10.06
C LEU A 104 -13.02 7.11 11.57
N GLY A 105 -12.37 8.12 12.16
CA GLY A 105 -12.00 8.13 13.58
C GLY A 105 -10.75 7.31 13.89
N ILE A 106 -9.92 7.07 12.87
CA ILE A 106 -8.61 6.41 12.99
C ILE A 106 -7.56 7.49 13.22
N PRO A 107 -6.84 7.51 14.35
CA PRO A 107 -5.77 8.47 14.56
C PRO A 107 -4.71 8.33 13.46
N CYS A 108 -4.42 9.44 12.78
CA CYS A 108 -3.50 9.47 11.65
C CYS A 108 -2.70 10.77 11.65
N GLU A 109 -1.38 10.64 11.47
CA GLU A 109 -0.47 11.77 11.35
C GLU A 109 0.27 11.74 10.02
N THR A 110 0.56 12.92 9.47
CA THR A 110 1.42 13.02 8.29
C THR A 110 2.87 13.08 8.74
N ILE A 111 3.68 12.20 8.19
CA ILE A 111 5.13 12.16 8.38
C ILE A 111 5.79 12.75 7.14
N THR A 112 6.86 13.51 7.36
CA THR A 112 7.67 14.08 6.27
C THR A 112 9.14 13.73 6.45
N GLY A 113 9.81 13.53 5.34
CA GLY A 113 11.23 13.18 5.33
C GLY A 113 11.79 13.16 3.92
N THR A 114 12.66 12.21 3.66
CA THR A 114 13.22 11.96 2.33
C THR A 114 13.17 10.49 1.98
N ALA A 115 12.90 10.17 0.71
CA ALA A 115 13.01 8.86 0.11
C ALA A 115 13.54 9.02 -1.32
N ASP A 116 14.33 8.08 -1.84
CA ASP A 116 14.99 8.18 -3.16
C ASP A 116 15.74 9.50 -3.38
N GLY A 117 16.30 10.09 -2.30
CA GLY A 117 17.04 11.35 -2.36
C GLY A 117 16.18 12.60 -2.55
N GLY A 118 14.85 12.49 -2.57
CA GLY A 118 13.89 13.60 -2.66
C GLY A 118 13.08 13.80 -1.38
N GLY A 119 12.46 14.99 -1.26
CA GLY A 119 11.47 15.23 -0.21
C GLY A 119 10.26 14.31 -0.40
N HIS A 120 9.72 13.75 0.70
CA HIS A 120 8.64 12.79 0.66
C HIS A 120 7.70 12.95 1.85
N ALA A 121 6.44 12.54 1.68
CA ALA A 121 5.41 12.57 2.70
C ALA A 121 4.56 11.29 2.67
N TRP A 122 4.26 10.77 3.84
CA TRP A 122 3.44 9.58 4.08
C TRP A 122 2.66 9.70 5.39
N ASN A 123 2.12 8.61 5.90
CA ASN A 123 1.31 8.64 7.11
C ASN A 123 1.81 7.67 8.18
N ALA A 124 1.48 7.98 9.43
CA ALA A 124 1.44 7.03 10.53
C ALA A 124 -0.01 6.90 11.00
N VAL A 125 -0.50 5.69 11.20
CA VAL A 125 -1.84 5.38 11.70
C VAL A 125 -1.78 4.62 13.01
N MET A 126 -2.80 4.78 13.86
CA MET A 126 -2.91 4.03 15.10
C MET A 126 -4.12 3.08 15.04
N LEU A 127 -3.86 1.79 15.22
CA LEU A 127 -4.86 0.75 15.39
C LEU A 127 -4.59 0.00 16.70
N ASP A 128 -5.62 -0.19 17.53
CA ASP A 128 -5.52 -0.90 18.81
C ASP A 128 -4.36 -0.39 19.70
N ASP A 129 -4.19 0.93 19.78
CA ASP A 129 -3.13 1.63 20.54
C ASP A 129 -1.68 1.39 20.05
N GLU A 130 -1.49 0.79 18.88
CA GLU A 130 -0.20 0.61 18.24
C GLU A 130 -0.09 1.45 16.96
N TRP A 131 1.07 2.09 16.75
CA TRP A 131 1.34 2.86 15.54
C TRP A 131 1.96 2.02 14.43
N TYR A 132 1.58 2.33 13.19
CA TYR A 132 2.05 1.74 11.94
C TYR A 132 2.41 2.83 10.94
N MET A 133 3.38 2.59 10.07
CA MET A 133 3.68 3.46 8.92
C MET A 133 2.93 2.98 7.68
N VAL A 134 2.39 3.95 6.93
CA VAL A 134 1.66 3.71 5.68
C VAL A 134 2.11 4.68 4.62
N ASP A 135 2.62 4.18 3.50
CA ASP A 135 2.93 5.00 2.33
C ASP A 135 2.12 4.54 1.11
N VAL A 136 0.95 5.12 0.95
CA VAL A 136 0.06 4.82 -0.19
C VAL A 136 0.70 5.18 -1.53
N THR A 137 1.58 6.18 -1.54
CA THR A 137 2.29 6.59 -2.76
C THR A 137 3.21 5.50 -3.29
N TRP A 138 3.93 4.83 -2.39
CA TRP A 138 4.86 3.76 -2.76
C TRP A 138 4.18 2.41 -2.96
N ASP A 139 2.95 2.26 -2.46
CA ASP A 139 2.10 1.11 -2.75
C ASP A 139 1.29 1.26 -4.06
N ASP A 140 1.32 2.46 -4.68
CA ASP A 140 0.73 2.72 -6.01
C ASP A 140 1.78 2.50 -7.12
N PRO A 141 1.59 1.50 -8.00
CA PRO A 141 2.59 1.15 -9.02
C PRO A 141 2.87 2.29 -10.01
N VAL A 142 4.15 2.57 -10.28
CA VAL A 142 4.59 3.50 -11.34
C VAL A 142 5.42 2.75 -12.37
N PRO A 143 4.98 2.63 -13.64
CA PRO A 143 3.73 3.19 -14.19
C PRO A 143 2.48 2.51 -13.60
N ASP A 144 1.39 3.28 -13.55
CA ASP A 144 0.10 2.79 -13.09
C ASP A 144 -0.27 1.46 -13.77
N THR A 145 -0.64 0.47 -12.96
CA THR A 145 -0.98 -0.88 -13.41
C THR A 145 -2.41 -1.22 -12.98
N PRO A 146 -3.37 -1.17 -13.90
CA PRO A 146 -4.79 -1.36 -13.56
C PRO A 146 -5.07 -2.64 -12.78
N GLY A 147 -5.70 -2.48 -11.63
CA GLY A 147 -6.11 -3.59 -10.76
C GLY A 147 -5.00 -4.15 -9.86
N GLN A 148 -3.80 -3.56 -9.86
CA GLN A 148 -2.72 -3.95 -8.97
C GLN A 148 -2.66 -3.00 -7.77
N VAL A 149 -2.57 -3.56 -6.58
CA VAL A 149 -2.28 -2.87 -5.32
C VAL A 149 -1.04 -3.51 -4.71
N LEU A 150 -0.07 -2.71 -4.34
CA LEU A 150 1.08 -3.16 -3.56
C LEU A 150 0.79 -2.94 -2.06
N TYR A 151 1.51 -3.65 -1.21
CA TYR A 151 1.35 -3.57 0.25
C TYR A 151 2.70 -3.56 0.97
N GLY A 152 3.76 -3.22 0.25
CA GLY A 152 5.11 -3.18 0.81
C GLY A 152 5.25 -2.14 1.92
N TYR A 153 4.43 -1.10 1.86
CA TYR A 153 4.43 0.02 2.80
C TYR A 153 3.10 0.19 3.53
N PHE A 154 2.28 -0.85 3.61
CA PHE A 154 1.00 -0.82 4.31
C PHE A 154 1.12 -1.46 5.69
N ASN A 155 0.98 -0.62 6.73
CA ASN A 155 1.07 -0.99 8.15
C ASN A 155 2.39 -1.65 8.55
N ILE A 156 3.49 -1.04 8.13
CA ILE A 156 4.84 -1.49 8.46
C ILE A 156 5.39 -0.78 9.71
N THR A 157 6.49 -1.31 10.24
CA THR A 157 7.17 -0.71 11.40
C THR A 157 8.12 0.43 10.97
N ASP A 158 8.53 1.26 11.95
CA ASP A 158 9.62 2.23 11.80
C ASP A 158 10.91 1.58 11.27
N GLU A 159 11.22 0.38 11.72
CA GLU A 159 12.43 -0.34 11.31
C GLU A 159 12.39 -0.66 9.82
N LYS A 160 11.24 -1.16 9.32
CA LYS A 160 11.04 -1.41 7.90
C LYS A 160 11.04 -0.12 7.07
N MET A 161 10.29 0.89 7.51
CA MET A 161 10.22 2.17 6.80
C MET A 161 11.59 2.84 6.68
N LYS A 162 12.45 2.76 7.70
CA LYS A 162 13.79 3.36 7.72
C LYS A 162 14.83 2.64 6.85
N GLN A 163 14.49 1.54 6.20
CA GLN A 163 15.38 0.88 5.24
C GLN A 163 15.63 1.78 4.01
N ASP A 164 14.65 2.58 3.62
CA ASP A 164 14.69 3.45 2.41
C ASP A 164 14.13 4.87 2.63
N HIS A 165 13.50 5.13 3.79
CA HIS A 165 13.03 6.46 4.20
C HIS A 165 13.88 7.03 5.32
N THR A 166 14.17 8.34 5.25
CA THR A 166 14.90 9.06 6.29
C THR A 166 14.01 10.14 6.89
N TYR A 167 13.71 10.05 8.17
CA TYR A 167 12.85 10.99 8.90
C TYR A 167 13.14 10.99 10.39
N THR A 168 12.58 11.99 11.09
CA THR A 168 12.50 12.05 12.56
C THR A 168 11.04 12.24 12.96
N SER A 169 10.57 11.45 13.90
CA SER A 169 9.22 11.55 14.45
C SER A 169 9.25 11.16 15.92
N ASP A 170 8.35 11.75 16.72
CA ASP A 170 8.09 11.32 18.11
C ASP A 170 7.16 10.09 18.14
N ILE A 171 6.53 9.76 17.01
CA ILE A 171 5.72 8.56 16.86
C ILE A 171 6.66 7.36 16.74
N LYS A 172 6.37 6.32 17.51
CA LYS A 172 7.06 5.05 17.47
C LYS A 172 6.13 4.00 16.86
N ALA A 173 6.36 3.69 15.59
CA ALA A 173 5.62 2.66 14.87
C ALA A 173 6.29 1.30 15.06
N ASP A 174 5.86 0.57 16.07
CA ASP A 174 6.35 -0.78 16.40
C ASP A 174 5.24 -1.85 16.38
N GLY A 175 4.04 -1.47 15.91
CA GLY A 175 2.92 -2.39 15.72
C GLY A 175 3.22 -3.46 14.67
N THR A 176 2.83 -4.69 14.93
CA THR A 176 3.03 -5.82 14.02
C THR A 176 1.74 -6.59 13.73
N LYS A 177 0.71 -6.43 14.57
CA LYS A 177 -0.55 -7.15 14.47
C LYS A 177 -1.25 -6.95 13.12
N TYR A 178 -1.21 -5.72 12.60
CA TYR A 178 -1.88 -5.33 11.37
C TYR A 178 -0.93 -5.17 10.17
N TYR A 179 0.28 -5.71 10.23
CA TYR A 179 1.16 -5.82 9.07
C TYR A 179 0.54 -6.77 8.04
N TYR A 180 -0.07 -6.20 6.99
CA TYR A 180 -0.93 -6.94 6.07
C TYR A 180 -0.22 -8.10 5.35
N LEU A 181 1.00 -7.89 4.85
CA LEU A 181 1.74 -8.96 4.18
C LEU A 181 2.04 -10.11 5.13
N GLY A 182 2.46 -9.82 6.37
CA GLY A 182 2.72 -10.81 7.38
C GLY A 182 1.48 -11.62 7.83
N MET A 183 0.27 -11.18 7.48
CA MET A 183 -0.97 -11.91 7.72
C MET A 183 -1.29 -12.91 6.59
N GLN A 184 -0.55 -12.87 5.46
CA GLN A 184 -0.81 -13.72 4.31
C GLN A 184 -0.12 -15.08 4.47
N GLU A 185 -0.82 -16.18 4.17
CA GLU A 185 -0.26 -17.53 4.22
C GLU A 185 0.89 -17.77 3.23
N ASN A 186 0.99 -16.95 2.20
CA ASN A 186 1.97 -17.03 1.13
C ASN A 186 3.09 -15.98 1.25
N TYR A 187 3.25 -15.38 2.43
CA TYR A 187 4.31 -14.43 2.72
C TYR A 187 5.36 -15.08 3.63
N PHE A 188 6.62 -14.86 3.30
CA PHE A 188 7.79 -15.40 3.99
C PHE A 188 8.87 -14.32 4.10
N THR A 189 9.74 -14.45 5.06
CA THR A 189 11.02 -13.73 5.11
C THR A 189 12.12 -14.57 4.47
N ASP A 190 13.26 -13.98 4.15
CA ASP A 190 14.42 -14.72 3.63
C ASP A 190 14.99 -15.76 4.61
N ALA A 191 14.71 -15.62 5.90
CA ALA A 191 15.04 -16.63 6.90
C ALA A 191 14.14 -17.90 6.82
N GLU A 192 12.98 -17.81 6.18
CA GLU A 192 11.95 -18.85 6.10
C GLU A 192 11.96 -19.60 4.77
N ILE A 193 13.13 -19.77 4.18
CA ILE A 193 13.30 -20.38 2.85
C ILE A 193 12.75 -21.82 2.77
N ASP A 194 12.86 -22.61 3.83
CA ASP A 194 12.35 -23.98 3.85
C ASP A 194 10.82 -23.99 3.85
N ASP A 195 10.19 -23.09 4.60
CA ASP A 195 8.74 -22.92 4.66
C ASP A 195 8.19 -22.42 3.32
N TYR A 196 8.90 -21.50 2.66
CA TYR A 196 8.58 -21.05 1.30
C TYR A 196 8.50 -22.21 0.31
N TYR A 197 9.50 -23.08 0.24
CA TYR A 197 9.49 -24.23 -0.66
C TYR A 197 8.47 -25.29 -0.27
N ALA A 198 8.25 -25.49 1.05
CA ALA A 198 7.23 -26.38 1.57
C ALA A 198 5.82 -25.90 1.14
N TYR A 199 5.53 -24.60 1.29
CA TYR A 199 4.27 -23.99 0.86
C TYR A 199 4.00 -24.24 -0.63
N ILE A 200 4.98 -23.99 -1.53
CA ILE A 200 4.81 -24.19 -2.96
C ILE A 200 4.57 -25.68 -3.28
N SER A 201 5.30 -26.57 -2.61
CA SER A 201 5.16 -28.02 -2.80
C SER A 201 3.79 -28.53 -2.34
N GLU A 202 3.31 -28.04 -1.18
CA GLU A 202 1.97 -28.32 -0.66
C GLU A 202 0.87 -27.85 -1.62
N LYS A 203 0.88 -26.55 -1.97
CA LYS A 203 -0.10 -25.98 -2.90
C LYS A 203 -0.10 -26.66 -4.27
N ALA A 204 1.05 -27.06 -4.76
CA ALA A 204 1.16 -27.85 -5.99
C ALA A 204 0.53 -29.24 -5.83
N SER A 205 0.59 -29.86 -4.66
CA SER A 205 0.04 -31.20 -4.41
C SER A 205 -1.49 -31.23 -4.26
N GLU A 206 -2.12 -30.10 -3.94
CA GLU A 206 -3.57 -29.97 -3.78
C GLU A 206 -4.36 -30.21 -5.08
N THR A 207 -3.70 -30.14 -6.24
CA THR A 207 -4.34 -30.37 -7.55
C THR A 207 -3.55 -31.35 -8.41
N SER A 208 -4.27 -32.16 -9.19
CA SER A 208 -3.68 -33.01 -10.21
C SER A 208 -3.53 -32.33 -11.59
N GLY A 209 -4.08 -31.13 -11.72
CA GLY A 209 -4.04 -30.31 -12.94
C GLY A 209 -2.90 -29.31 -12.98
N ASN A 210 -2.94 -28.42 -13.97
CA ASN A 210 -2.05 -27.27 -14.00
C ASN A 210 -2.38 -26.31 -12.85
N VAL A 211 -1.35 -25.71 -12.25
CA VAL A 211 -1.51 -24.77 -11.14
C VAL A 211 -0.54 -23.60 -11.25
N THR A 212 -0.98 -22.44 -10.83
CA THR A 212 -0.14 -21.27 -10.63
C THR A 212 -0.16 -20.92 -9.13
N ILE A 213 1.01 -20.81 -8.53
CA ILE A 213 1.22 -20.54 -7.09
C ILE A 213 2.03 -19.28 -6.96
N THR A 214 1.54 -18.34 -6.18
CA THR A 214 2.25 -17.10 -5.89
C THR A 214 2.69 -17.09 -4.44
N ALA A 215 3.96 -16.77 -4.20
CA ALA A 215 4.51 -16.54 -2.88
C ALA A 215 5.31 -15.25 -2.86
N MET A 216 5.27 -14.55 -1.74
CA MET A 216 6.02 -13.31 -1.50
C MET A 216 7.14 -13.60 -0.52
N VAL A 217 8.31 -13.04 -0.77
CA VAL A 217 9.46 -13.15 0.14
C VAL A 217 10.01 -11.76 0.40
N GLU A 218 10.11 -11.39 1.66
CA GLU A 218 10.76 -10.17 2.10
C GLU A 218 12.25 -10.41 2.37
N SER A 219 13.09 -9.57 1.80
CA SER A 219 14.50 -9.48 2.19
C SER A 219 14.63 -8.62 3.44
N THR A 220 15.14 -9.18 4.52
CA THR A 220 15.20 -8.52 5.82
C THR A 220 16.45 -7.66 6.02
N ASP A 221 17.56 -8.01 5.36
CA ASP A 221 18.87 -7.41 5.66
C ASP A 221 19.62 -6.89 4.43
N GLN A 222 19.12 -7.14 3.21
CA GLN A 222 19.88 -6.85 2.00
C GLN A 222 19.02 -6.41 0.83
N GLU A 223 19.66 -5.76 -0.14
CA GLU A 223 19.02 -5.43 -1.41
C GLU A 223 18.72 -6.71 -2.22
N ILE A 224 17.58 -6.75 -2.88
CA ILE A 224 17.20 -7.86 -3.75
C ILE A 224 18.04 -7.82 -5.02
N ASP A 225 19.00 -8.72 -5.12
CA ASP A 225 19.86 -8.89 -6.27
C ASP A 225 19.72 -10.28 -6.91
N SER A 226 20.50 -10.57 -7.93
CA SER A 226 20.43 -11.85 -8.66
C SER A 226 20.89 -13.04 -7.82
N GLU A 227 21.76 -12.87 -6.84
CA GLU A 227 22.23 -13.91 -5.94
C GLU A 227 21.13 -14.26 -4.93
N TRP A 228 20.53 -13.24 -4.32
CA TRP A 228 19.40 -13.40 -3.42
C TRP A 228 18.21 -14.08 -4.15
N LEU A 229 17.83 -13.59 -5.34
CA LEU A 229 16.77 -14.21 -6.15
C LEU A 229 17.08 -15.68 -6.47
N GLY A 230 18.34 -16.01 -6.76
CA GLY A 230 18.79 -17.37 -7.03
C GLY A 230 18.45 -18.35 -5.91
N THR A 231 18.45 -17.89 -4.66
CA THR A 231 18.11 -18.69 -3.48
C THR A 231 16.67 -19.20 -3.50
N PHE A 232 15.73 -18.42 -4.04
CA PHE A 232 14.29 -18.72 -4.08
C PHE A 232 13.82 -19.26 -5.44
N THR A 233 14.71 -19.51 -6.38
CA THR A 233 14.38 -20.00 -7.73
C THR A 233 14.85 -21.42 -8.01
N ASP A 234 15.40 -22.11 -7.02
CA ASP A 234 15.89 -23.50 -7.17
C ASP A 234 14.73 -24.49 -7.22
N SER A 235 14.31 -24.86 -8.43
CA SER A 235 13.28 -25.87 -8.65
C SER A 235 13.62 -27.27 -8.15
N GLY A 236 14.90 -27.55 -7.89
CA GLY A 236 15.36 -28.81 -7.32
C GLY A 236 14.93 -29.02 -5.87
N ARG A 237 14.52 -27.95 -5.18
CA ARG A 237 13.98 -27.99 -3.81
C ARG A 237 12.48 -28.29 -3.74
N LEU A 238 11.77 -28.26 -4.87
CA LEU A 238 10.34 -28.54 -4.90
C LEU A 238 10.10 -30.07 -4.85
N GLU A 239 9.36 -30.53 -3.86
CA GLU A 239 8.99 -31.94 -3.67
C GLU A 239 7.74 -32.32 -4.48
N ILE A 240 7.78 -32.06 -5.81
CA ILE A 240 6.62 -32.24 -6.70
C ILE A 240 7.03 -32.82 -8.05
N SER A 241 6.07 -33.44 -8.73
CA SER A 241 6.25 -33.91 -10.10
C SER A 241 5.52 -32.99 -11.09
N TYR A 242 6.22 -32.55 -12.11
CA TYR A 242 5.68 -31.70 -13.17
C TYR A 242 6.31 -32.05 -14.54
N ARG A 243 5.60 -31.75 -15.62
CA ARG A 243 6.11 -31.90 -16.97
C ARG A 243 6.82 -30.63 -17.44
N GLU A 244 6.26 -29.51 -17.11
CA GLU A 244 6.76 -28.18 -17.48
C GLU A 244 6.63 -27.24 -16.28
N LEU A 245 7.67 -26.47 -16.03
CA LEU A 245 7.73 -25.47 -14.96
C LEU A 245 8.17 -24.13 -15.54
N SER A 246 7.47 -23.08 -15.19
CA SER A 246 7.91 -21.70 -15.42
C SER A 246 7.81 -20.88 -14.15
N LEU A 247 8.70 -19.92 -14.02
CA LEU A 247 8.76 -18.99 -12.89
C LEU A 247 8.86 -17.58 -13.42
N SER A 248 8.05 -16.69 -12.91
CA SER A 248 8.23 -15.24 -13.05
C SER A 248 8.46 -14.62 -11.69
N VAL A 249 9.30 -13.60 -11.65
CA VAL A 249 9.61 -12.86 -10.41
C VAL A 249 9.43 -11.37 -10.68
N GLN A 250 8.75 -10.71 -9.76
CA GLN A 250 8.61 -9.26 -9.70
C GLN A 250 8.99 -8.81 -8.30
N TRP A 251 9.60 -7.63 -8.13
CA TRP A 251 9.90 -7.10 -6.81
C TRP A 251 9.70 -5.59 -6.77
N SER A 252 9.40 -5.09 -5.58
CA SER A 252 9.29 -3.68 -5.25
C SER A 252 9.84 -3.49 -3.84
N GLY A 253 10.74 -2.53 -3.65
CA GLY A 253 11.44 -2.37 -2.38
C GLY A 253 12.13 -3.66 -1.95
N HIS A 254 11.82 -4.11 -0.74
CA HIS A 254 12.38 -5.32 -0.13
C HIS A 254 11.56 -6.60 -0.33
N ILE A 255 10.50 -6.55 -1.16
CA ILE A 255 9.59 -7.69 -1.35
C ILE A 255 9.65 -8.20 -2.77
N ALA A 256 9.96 -9.48 -2.94
CA ALA A 256 9.87 -10.20 -4.20
C ALA A 256 8.63 -11.10 -4.24
N THR A 257 7.92 -11.06 -5.35
CA THR A 257 6.78 -11.94 -5.63
C THR A 257 7.17 -12.97 -6.65
N PHE A 258 7.15 -14.23 -6.26
CA PHE A 258 7.47 -15.39 -7.09
C PHE A 258 6.19 -16.06 -7.55
N THR A 259 6.01 -16.21 -8.87
CA THR A 259 4.85 -16.88 -9.46
C THR A 259 5.30 -18.13 -10.19
N TRP A 260 5.06 -19.28 -9.58
CA TRP A 260 5.37 -20.60 -10.11
C TRP A 260 4.17 -21.13 -10.90
N THR A 261 4.40 -21.48 -12.15
CA THR A 261 3.37 -22.15 -12.99
C THR A 261 3.84 -23.55 -13.33
N LEU A 262 3.09 -24.53 -12.86
CA LEU A 262 3.36 -25.96 -13.05
C LEU A 262 2.33 -26.56 -14.00
N LYS A 263 2.80 -27.29 -15.00
CA LYS A 263 1.97 -28.10 -15.90
C LYS A 263 2.22 -29.59 -15.65
N ARG A 264 1.17 -30.32 -15.46
CA ARG A 264 1.16 -31.76 -15.20
C ARG A 264 1.19 -32.59 -16.49
#